data_ad87bb09b9b8ac12d56751f3721040fa
#
_entry.id   ad87bb09b9b8ac12d56751f3721040fa
#
_cell.length_a   1.000
_cell.length_b   1.000
_cell.length_c   1.000
_cell.angle_alpha   90.00
_cell.angle_beta   90.00
_cell.angle_gamma   90.00
#
_symmetry.space_group_name_H-M   'P 1'
#
loop_
_entity.id
_entity.type
_entity.pdbx_description
1 polymer ?
#
loop_
_entity_poly.entity_id
_entity_poly.type
_entity_poly.pdbx_seq_one_letter_code
_entity_poly.pdbx_strand_id
1 'polypeptide(L)'
;MNNQRYFSDKVAIVTGASSGIGLATATLLAKYKAKVVIAARSEDKLEELRKELSQYTDVISVKTDVSVESDCRNLIDQTVEKFGRIDILINNAGISMRALFKDLDLSVIRRLMDVNFWGTVYCTKFALPYLLESKGSVVGVISTAGYKGLPGRTGYSASKFAINGFLDTLRSEHLYDGLHVMIYAPGFTASNIRKTALMADGSQQGETPREEGKMMTSDRVAHIMLNHIRRRSRRATLTFTSKLLLVLTRLFPITTDHMEYWYMAREPDSPFKRRRDIMRERRTHQA
;
A
#
# COMPACT_ATOMS: atom_id res chain seq x y z
N MET A 1 17.26 -10.17 -18.57
CA MET A 1 16.58 -11.26 -17.82
C MET A 1 15.09 -10.93 -17.79
N ASN A 2 14.18 -11.86 -18.12
CA ASN A 2 12.74 -11.65 -18.00
C ASN A 2 12.28 -11.86 -16.55
N ASN A 3 11.02 -11.51 -16.23
CA ASN A 3 10.49 -11.62 -14.86
C ASN A 3 10.47 -13.08 -14.38
N GLN A 4 10.04 -14.02 -15.20
CA GLN A 4 9.97 -15.42 -14.81
C GLN A 4 11.34 -15.96 -14.36
N ARG A 5 12.39 -15.75 -15.13
CA ARG A 5 13.75 -16.18 -14.76
C ARG A 5 14.27 -15.49 -13.49
N TYR A 6 13.83 -14.26 -13.21
CA TYR A 6 14.27 -13.52 -12.01
C TYR A 6 13.58 -14.00 -10.74
N PHE A 7 12.28 -14.32 -10.83
CA PHE A 7 11.47 -14.68 -9.67
C PHE A 7 11.43 -16.17 -9.40
N SER A 8 11.75 -17.01 -10.38
CA SER A 8 11.77 -18.47 -10.21
C SER A 8 12.57 -18.86 -8.96
N ASP A 9 11.99 -19.75 -8.16
CA ASP A 9 12.51 -20.30 -6.90
C ASP A 9 12.76 -19.30 -5.77
N LYS A 10 12.50 -18.01 -5.96
CA LYS A 10 12.55 -17.01 -4.89
C LYS A 10 11.36 -17.14 -3.96
N VAL A 11 11.62 -17.03 -2.67
CA VAL A 11 10.58 -17.00 -1.63
C VAL A 11 10.07 -15.58 -1.45
N ALA A 12 8.79 -15.36 -1.74
CA ALA A 12 8.15 -14.05 -1.70
C ALA A 12 6.94 -14.04 -0.76
N ILE A 13 6.97 -13.14 0.22
CA ILE A 13 5.85 -12.88 1.13
C ILE A 13 5.05 -11.69 0.63
N VAL A 14 3.72 -11.84 0.54
CA VAL A 14 2.79 -10.77 0.16
C VAL A 14 1.74 -10.58 1.25
N THR A 15 1.78 -9.44 1.95
CA THR A 15 0.74 -9.09 2.93
C THR A 15 -0.46 -8.43 2.26
N GLY A 16 -1.67 -8.64 2.80
CA GLY A 16 -2.91 -8.18 2.17
C GLY A 16 -3.20 -8.87 0.84
N ALA A 17 -2.85 -10.15 0.73
CA ALA A 17 -2.95 -10.93 -0.50
C ALA A 17 -4.37 -11.34 -0.89
N SER A 18 -5.36 -11.18 -0.03
CA SER A 18 -6.75 -11.62 -0.28
C SER A 18 -7.53 -10.77 -1.29
N SER A 19 -6.99 -9.66 -1.77
CA SER A 19 -7.67 -8.79 -2.73
C SER A 19 -6.74 -7.79 -3.43
N GLY A 20 -7.23 -7.18 -4.51
CA GLY A 20 -6.60 -6.02 -5.16
C GLY A 20 -5.15 -6.24 -5.59
N ILE A 21 -4.28 -5.29 -5.27
CA ILE A 21 -2.86 -5.33 -5.69
C ILE A 21 -2.14 -6.53 -5.09
N GLY A 22 -2.42 -6.89 -3.83
CA GLY A 22 -1.79 -8.03 -3.16
C GLY A 22 -2.14 -9.34 -3.85
N LEU A 23 -3.42 -9.57 -4.14
CA LEU A 23 -3.90 -10.74 -4.89
C LEU A 23 -3.22 -10.84 -6.26
N ALA A 24 -3.29 -9.76 -7.04
CA ALA A 24 -2.68 -9.72 -8.37
C ALA A 24 -1.16 -9.97 -8.32
N THR A 25 -0.49 -9.45 -7.28
CA THR A 25 0.96 -9.64 -7.11
C THR A 25 1.30 -11.09 -6.76
N ALA A 26 0.56 -11.71 -5.83
CA ALA A 26 0.75 -13.11 -5.47
C ALA A 26 0.50 -14.03 -6.66
N THR A 27 -0.56 -13.77 -7.43
CA THR A 27 -0.88 -14.52 -8.65
C THR A 27 0.23 -14.42 -9.70
N LEU A 28 0.77 -13.24 -9.95
CA LEU A 28 1.87 -13.07 -10.91
C LEU A 28 3.17 -13.72 -10.43
N LEU A 29 3.50 -13.64 -9.14
CA LEU A 29 4.67 -14.31 -8.56
C LEU A 29 4.56 -15.82 -8.73
N ALA A 30 3.40 -16.41 -8.44
CA ALA A 30 3.16 -17.83 -8.63
C ALA A 30 3.32 -18.25 -10.11
N LYS A 31 2.77 -17.48 -11.05
CA LYS A 31 2.95 -17.71 -12.51
C LYS A 31 4.41 -17.57 -12.93
N TYR A 32 5.21 -16.75 -12.25
CA TYR A 32 6.66 -16.66 -12.46
C TYR A 32 7.46 -17.71 -11.69
N LYS A 33 6.79 -18.73 -11.10
CA LYS A 33 7.40 -19.84 -10.37
C LYS A 33 8.18 -19.43 -9.12
N ALA A 34 7.82 -18.30 -8.51
CA ALA A 34 8.27 -17.96 -7.16
C ALA A 34 7.53 -18.84 -6.15
N LYS A 35 8.15 -19.23 -5.05
CA LYS A 35 7.49 -19.81 -3.86
C LYS A 35 6.79 -18.66 -3.14
N VAL A 36 5.47 -18.78 -2.94
CA VAL A 36 4.67 -17.63 -2.48
C VAL A 36 4.07 -17.88 -1.12
N VAL A 37 4.23 -16.91 -0.24
CA VAL A 37 3.54 -16.86 1.06
C VAL A 37 2.49 -15.76 0.98
N ILE A 38 1.22 -16.15 1.08
CA ILE A 38 0.09 -15.25 1.05
C ILE A 38 -0.43 -15.00 2.47
N ALA A 39 -0.51 -13.73 2.87
CA ALA A 39 -0.89 -13.33 4.21
C ALA A 39 -2.05 -12.33 4.20
N ALA A 40 -3.10 -12.62 4.96
CA ALA A 40 -4.25 -11.74 5.19
C ALA A 40 -5.08 -12.23 6.39
N ARG A 41 -6.10 -11.47 6.79
CA ARG A 41 -6.98 -11.84 7.91
C ARG A 41 -8.04 -12.88 7.54
N SER A 42 -8.50 -12.90 6.29
CA SER A 42 -9.59 -13.79 5.81
C SER A 42 -9.00 -15.13 5.42
N GLU A 43 -9.11 -16.11 6.32
CA GLU A 43 -8.56 -17.46 6.17
C GLU A 43 -9.18 -18.20 4.97
N ASP A 44 -10.52 -18.15 4.83
CA ASP A 44 -11.23 -18.80 3.73
C ASP A 44 -10.73 -18.32 2.36
N LYS A 45 -10.62 -16.99 2.19
CA LYS A 45 -10.11 -16.40 0.94
C LYS A 45 -8.64 -16.76 0.67
N LEU A 46 -7.83 -16.87 1.71
CA LEU A 46 -6.45 -17.30 1.57
C LEU A 46 -6.36 -18.76 1.13
N GLU A 47 -7.18 -19.62 1.69
CA GLU A 47 -7.18 -21.04 1.35
C GLU A 47 -7.69 -21.29 -0.09
N GLU A 48 -8.73 -20.56 -0.53
CA GLU A 48 -9.15 -20.59 -1.93
C GLU A 48 -8.03 -20.15 -2.87
N LEU A 49 -7.38 -19.03 -2.55
CA LEU A 49 -6.26 -18.51 -3.34
C LEU A 49 -5.06 -19.47 -3.31
N ARG A 50 -4.73 -20.06 -2.17
CA ARG A 50 -3.67 -21.04 -2.06
C ARG A 50 -3.90 -22.22 -3.00
N LYS A 51 -5.12 -22.78 -3.02
CA LYS A 51 -5.50 -23.88 -3.93
C LYS A 51 -5.34 -23.48 -5.39
N GLU A 52 -5.82 -22.26 -5.74
CA GLU A 52 -5.65 -21.74 -7.11
C GLU A 52 -4.17 -21.59 -7.50
N LEU A 53 -3.35 -21.02 -6.63
CA LEU A 53 -1.96 -20.73 -6.95
C LEU A 53 -1.05 -21.97 -6.89
N SER A 54 -1.43 -23.01 -6.13
CA SER A 54 -0.65 -24.24 -5.99
C SER A 54 -0.47 -25.03 -7.30
N GLN A 55 -1.31 -24.76 -8.31
CA GLN A 55 -1.11 -25.31 -9.66
C GLN A 55 0.15 -24.75 -10.37
N TYR A 56 0.67 -23.61 -9.91
CA TYR A 56 1.83 -22.96 -10.53
C TYR A 56 3.13 -23.21 -9.77
N THR A 57 3.08 -23.27 -8.43
CA THR A 57 4.26 -23.32 -7.56
C THR A 57 3.88 -23.72 -6.13
N ASP A 58 4.88 -23.85 -5.25
CA ASP A 58 4.66 -24.03 -3.81
C ASP A 58 4.09 -22.75 -3.18
N VAL A 59 2.94 -22.88 -2.54
CA VAL A 59 2.23 -21.76 -1.87
C VAL A 59 1.82 -22.17 -0.47
N ILE A 60 2.09 -21.31 0.51
CA ILE A 60 1.48 -21.40 1.84
C ILE A 60 0.61 -20.17 2.13
N SER A 61 -0.45 -20.39 2.88
CA SER A 61 -1.33 -19.35 3.39
C SER A 61 -1.14 -19.20 4.89
N VAL A 62 -0.95 -17.98 5.36
CA VAL A 62 -0.81 -17.68 6.79
C VAL A 62 -1.82 -16.61 7.18
N LYS A 63 -2.77 -16.97 8.06
CA LYS A 63 -3.68 -15.99 8.64
C LYS A 63 -2.89 -14.98 9.45
N THR A 64 -3.00 -13.71 9.08
CA THR A 64 -2.17 -12.65 9.66
C THR A 64 -2.96 -11.36 9.75
N ASP A 65 -3.13 -10.83 10.96
CA ASP A 65 -3.46 -9.41 11.16
C ASP A 65 -2.14 -8.65 11.36
N VAL A 66 -1.75 -7.86 10.37
CA VAL A 66 -0.47 -7.14 10.42
C VAL A 66 -0.40 -6.09 11.54
N SER A 67 -1.53 -5.70 12.15
CA SER A 67 -1.54 -4.83 13.33
C SER A 67 -1.13 -5.55 14.63
N VAL A 68 -1.03 -6.88 14.59
CA VAL A 68 -0.65 -7.74 15.72
C VAL A 68 0.78 -8.23 15.50
N GLU A 69 1.68 -7.84 16.41
CA GLU A 69 3.12 -8.15 16.29
C GLU A 69 3.38 -9.68 16.26
N SER A 70 2.69 -10.45 17.10
CA SER A 70 2.83 -11.92 17.16
C SER A 70 2.41 -12.60 15.85
N ASP A 71 1.38 -12.08 15.16
CA ASP A 71 0.96 -12.61 13.88
C ASP A 71 2.02 -12.37 12.79
N CYS A 72 2.63 -11.18 12.82
CA CYS A 72 3.72 -10.85 11.90
C CYS A 72 4.95 -11.73 12.14
N ARG A 73 5.28 -12.01 13.40
CA ARG A 73 6.36 -12.96 13.76
C ARG A 73 6.03 -14.35 13.24
N ASN A 74 4.83 -14.87 13.55
CA ASN A 74 4.38 -16.18 13.10
C ASN A 74 4.41 -16.33 11.56
N LEU A 75 4.04 -15.29 10.83
CA LEU A 75 4.14 -15.25 9.37
C LEU A 75 5.58 -15.52 8.88
N ILE A 76 6.54 -14.88 9.51
CA ILE A 76 7.95 -15.05 9.16
C ILE A 76 8.45 -16.44 9.57
N ASP A 77 8.14 -16.87 10.79
CA ASP A 77 8.57 -18.17 11.32
C ASP A 77 8.05 -19.32 10.44
N GLN A 78 6.76 -19.33 10.06
CA GLN A 78 6.20 -20.34 9.15
C GLN A 78 6.84 -20.27 7.74
N THR A 79 7.18 -19.07 7.26
CA THR A 79 7.88 -18.93 5.98
C THR A 79 9.26 -19.58 6.01
N VAL A 80 10.01 -19.33 7.08
CA VAL A 80 11.36 -19.87 7.25
C VAL A 80 11.32 -21.36 7.50
N GLU A 81 10.40 -21.85 8.33
CA GLU A 81 10.19 -23.27 8.56
C GLU A 81 9.93 -24.03 7.25
N LYS A 82 9.08 -23.47 6.38
CA LYS A 82 8.71 -24.12 5.11
C LYS A 82 9.77 -24.03 4.03
N PHE A 83 10.41 -22.86 3.88
CA PHE A 83 11.26 -22.57 2.72
C PHE A 83 12.73 -22.29 3.04
N GLY A 84 13.09 -22.15 4.32
CA GLY A 84 14.46 -21.91 4.80
C GLY A 84 15.03 -20.52 4.50
N ARG A 85 14.29 -19.66 3.79
CA ARG A 85 14.77 -18.34 3.35
C ARG A 85 13.64 -17.37 3.04
N ILE A 86 13.99 -16.09 2.93
CA ILE A 86 13.10 -15.03 2.43
C ILE A 86 13.90 -14.19 1.43
N ASP A 87 13.42 -14.04 0.20
CA ASP A 87 14.04 -13.21 -0.83
C ASP A 87 13.30 -11.89 -1.04
N ILE A 88 11.97 -11.89 -0.84
CA ILE A 88 11.15 -10.71 -1.13
C ILE A 88 10.06 -10.59 -0.06
N LEU A 89 9.97 -9.42 0.57
CA LEU A 89 8.84 -9.03 1.42
C LEU A 89 8.09 -7.88 0.77
N ILE A 90 6.80 -8.07 0.47
CA ILE A 90 5.92 -7.04 -0.06
C ILE A 90 4.91 -6.64 1.01
N ASN A 91 5.20 -5.55 1.71
CA ASN A 91 4.30 -4.90 2.66
C ASN A 91 3.22 -4.14 1.88
N ASN A 92 2.14 -4.85 1.54
CA ASN A 92 1.02 -4.32 0.77
C ASN A 92 -0.25 -4.15 1.61
N ALA A 93 -0.39 -4.88 2.71
CA ALA A 93 -1.55 -4.72 3.60
C ALA A 93 -1.74 -3.26 4.00
N GLY A 94 -2.99 -2.79 3.97
CA GLY A 94 -3.27 -1.42 4.33
C GLY A 94 -4.76 -1.07 4.22
N ILE A 95 -5.15 -0.07 4.99
CA ILE A 95 -6.49 0.50 5.01
C ILE A 95 -6.43 2.00 4.72
N SER A 96 -7.57 2.58 4.33
CA SER A 96 -7.71 4.02 4.05
C SER A 96 -8.79 4.64 4.92
N MET A 97 -8.93 5.96 4.85
CA MET A 97 -10.03 6.71 5.51
C MET A 97 -10.59 7.79 4.60
N ARG A 98 -11.79 8.29 4.91
CA ARG A 98 -12.40 9.46 4.27
C ARG A 98 -13.23 10.23 5.30
N ALA A 99 -12.61 11.21 5.93
CA ALA A 99 -13.27 12.12 6.87
C ALA A 99 -12.46 13.41 7.05
N LEU A 100 -13.11 14.50 7.45
CA LEU A 100 -12.43 15.71 7.91
C LEU A 100 -11.85 15.48 9.29
N PHE A 101 -10.68 16.02 9.56
CA PHE A 101 -10.02 15.84 10.86
C PHE A 101 -10.85 16.35 12.05
N LYS A 102 -11.60 17.43 11.86
CA LYS A 102 -12.45 18.01 12.93
C LYS A 102 -13.58 17.08 13.39
N ASP A 103 -14.01 16.16 12.53
CA ASP A 103 -15.12 15.23 12.79
C ASP A 103 -14.63 13.80 13.10
N LEU A 104 -13.30 13.60 13.11
CA LEU A 104 -12.68 12.29 13.12
C LEU A 104 -12.45 11.76 14.53
N ASP A 105 -12.90 10.54 14.81
CA ASP A 105 -12.48 9.80 15.99
C ASP A 105 -10.98 9.44 15.90
N LEU A 106 -10.23 9.70 16.98
CA LEU A 106 -8.80 9.45 17.02
C LEU A 106 -8.44 7.96 16.95
N SER A 107 -9.35 7.07 17.28
CA SER A 107 -9.20 5.62 17.11
C SER A 107 -8.99 5.23 15.64
N VAL A 108 -9.58 5.97 14.70
CA VAL A 108 -9.38 5.78 13.26
C VAL A 108 -7.93 6.03 12.86
N ILE A 109 -7.31 7.10 13.38
CA ILE A 109 -5.90 7.39 13.12
C ILE A 109 -5.01 6.28 13.71
N ARG A 110 -5.28 5.87 14.94
CA ARG A 110 -4.53 4.78 15.60
C ARG A 110 -4.60 3.51 14.76
N ARG A 111 -5.79 3.10 14.35
CA ARG A 111 -6.00 1.91 13.52
C ARG A 111 -5.27 2.00 12.16
N LEU A 112 -5.22 3.18 11.54
CA LEU A 112 -4.45 3.42 10.32
C LEU A 112 -2.94 3.28 10.56
N MET A 113 -2.44 3.79 11.67
CA MET A 113 -1.04 3.63 12.06
C MET A 113 -0.71 2.17 12.37
N ASP A 114 -1.55 1.48 13.12
CA ASP A 114 -1.33 0.08 13.50
C ASP A 114 -1.25 -0.83 12.27
N VAL A 115 -2.23 -0.71 11.35
CA VAL A 115 -2.27 -1.57 10.16
C VAL A 115 -1.21 -1.15 9.14
N ASN A 116 -1.15 0.13 8.77
CA ASN A 116 -0.31 0.56 7.64
C ASN A 116 1.17 0.66 8.03
N PHE A 117 1.46 1.35 9.16
CA PHE A 117 2.83 1.63 9.57
C PHE A 117 3.41 0.50 10.42
N TRP A 118 2.79 0.19 11.57
CA TRP A 118 3.31 -0.85 12.44
C TRP A 118 3.33 -2.23 11.78
N GLY A 119 2.30 -2.57 10.99
CA GLY A 119 2.31 -3.80 10.20
C GLY A 119 3.50 -3.89 9.24
N THR A 120 3.88 -2.77 8.59
CA THR A 120 5.08 -2.72 7.76
C THR A 120 6.35 -2.88 8.60
N VAL A 121 6.42 -2.24 9.78
CA VAL A 121 7.57 -2.31 10.70
C VAL A 121 7.75 -3.73 11.23
N TYR A 122 6.70 -4.36 11.76
CA TYR A 122 6.77 -5.71 12.32
C TYR A 122 7.22 -6.75 11.30
N CYS A 123 6.53 -6.81 10.15
CA CYS A 123 6.90 -7.75 9.09
C CYS A 123 8.35 -7.53 8.63
N THR A 124 8.77 -6.27 8.46
CA THR A 124 10.14 -5.95 8.05
C THR A 124 11.15 -6.33 9.13
N LYS A 125 10.88 -6.05 10.40
CA LYS A 125 11.78 -6.35 11.53
C LYS A 125 12.10 -7.84 11.61
N PHE A 126 11.09 -8.69 11.53
CA PHE A 126 11.28 -10.13 11.66
C PHE A 126 11.87 -10.77 10.37
N ALA A 127 11.55 -10.24 9.19
CA ALA A 127 12.11 -10.73 7.94
C ALA A 127 13.52 -10.23 7.65
N LEU A 128 13.97 -9.13 8.30
CA LEU A 128 15.21 -8.44 7.97
C LEU A 128 16.46 -9.34 7.99
N PRO A 129 16.71 -10.21 9.01
CA PRO A 129 17.87 -11.08 9.01
C PRO A 129 17.97 -11.95 7.75
N TYR A 130 16.86 -12.57 7.35
CA TYR A 130 16.80 -13.44 6.17
C TYR A 130 16.91 -12.66 4.86
N LEU A 131 16.39 -11.44 4.82
CA LEU A 131 16.50 -10.56 3.66
C LEU A 131 17.93 -10.01 3.50
N LEU A 132 18.67 -9.81 4.57
CA LEU A 132 20.08 -9.45 4.52
C LEU A 132 20.92 -10.60 3.99
N GLU A 133 20.70 -11.81 4.50
CA GLU A 133 21.39 -13.03 4.05
C GLU A 133 21.16 -13.29 2.55
N SER A 134 19.91 -13.18 2.08
CA SER A 134 19.56 -13.40 0.68
C SER A 134 19.90 -12.24 -0.25
N LYS A 135 20.37 -11.10 0.28
CA LYS A 135 20.46 -9.80 -0.43
C LYS A 135 19.15 -9.46 -1.12
N GLY A 136 18.07 -9.70 -0.40
CA GLY A 136 16.69 -9.69 -0.86
C GLY A 136 16.12 -8.29 -1.08
N SER A 137 14.79 -8.23 -1.10
CA SER A 137 14.04 -6.99 -1.36
C SER A 137 12.94 -6.76 -0.31
N VAL A 138 12.91 -5.56 0.28
CA VAL A 138 11.76 -5.04 1.04
C VAL A 138 11.01 -4.04 0.17
N VAL A 139 9.72 -4.22 0.04
CA VAL A 139 8.84 -3.32 -0.71
C VAL A 139 7.74 -2.79 0.21
N GLY A 140 7.63 -1.48 0.32
CA GLY A 140 6.49 -0.85 0.98
C GLY A 140 5.53 -0.24 -0.04
N VAL A 141 4.31 -0.74 -0.07
CA VAL A 141 3.25 -0.18 -0.91
C VAL A 141 2.62 1.00 -0.18
N ILE A 142 3.01 2.20 -0.61
CA ILE A 142 2.46 3.45 -0.09
C ILE A 142 1.33 3.98 -1.01
N SER A 143 1.31 5.27 -1.25
CA SER A 143 0.40 6.00 -2.14
C SER A 143 1.07 7.33 -2.49
N THR A 144 0.52 8.07 -3.44
CA THR A 144 0.80 9.51 -3.58
C THR A 144 0.58 10.26 -2.27
N ALA A 145 -0.38 9.78 -1.44
CA ALA A 145 -0.63 10.27 -0.09
C ALA A 145 0.56 10.12 0.90
N GLY A 146 1.57 9.33 0.55
CA GLY A 146 2.84 9.23 1.31
C GLY A 146 3.92 10.23 0.88
N TYR A 147 3.61 11.09 -0.08
CA TYR A 147 4.48 12.18 -0.53
C TYR A 147 3.80 13.55 -0.41
N LYS A 148 2.48 13.59 -0.48
CA LYS A 148 1.66 14.78 -0.34
C LYS A 148 0.42 14.46 0.49
N GLY A 149 0.15 15.26 1.52
CA GLY A 149 -1.06 15.14 2.31
C GLY A 149 -2.30 15.42 1.48
N LEU A 150 -3.28 14.52 1.51
CA LEU A 150 -4.52 14.65 0.76
C LEU A 150 -5.65 15.10 1.68
N PRO A 151 -6.47 16.10 1.28
CA PRO A 151 -7.63 16.52 2.06
C PRO A 151 -8.60 15.37 2.36
N GLY A 152 -9.09 15.28 3.59
CA GLY A 152 -9.97 14.20 4.06
C GLY A 152 -9.27 12.85 4.26
N ARG A 153 -7.93 12.82 4.28
CA ARG A 153 -7.11 11.61 4.39
C ARG A 153 -6.00 11.77 5.45
N THR A 154 -6.20 12.56 6.48
CA THR A 154 -5.15 12.94 7.45
C THR A 154 -4.40 11.74 8.02
N GLY A 155 -5.09 10.80 8.66
CA GLY A 155 -4.48 9.60 9.24
C GLY A 155 -3.88 8.66 8.18
N TYR A 156 -4.53 8.54 7.01
CA TYR A 156 -3.99 7.75 5.90
C TYR A 156 -2.69 8.34 5.36
N SER A 157 -2.68 9.65 5.09
CA SER A 157 -1.47 10.32 4.63
C SER A 157 -0.35 10.20 5.67
N ALA A 158 -0.64 10.47 6.95
CA ALA A 158 0.33 10.33 8.03
C ALA A 158 0.95 8.94 8.07
N SER A 159 0.14 7.86 8.00
CA SER A 159 0.64 6.49 8.01
C SER A 159 1.53 6.18 6.79
N LYS A 160 1.17 6.68 5.59
CA LYS A 160 1.96 6.46 4.37
C LYS A 160 3.24 7.30 4.31
N PHE A 161 3.25 8.49 4.93
CA PHE A 161 4.49 9.26 5.15
C PHE A 161 5.42 8.56 6.14
N ALA A 162 4.87 7.99 7.23
CA ALA A 162 5.66 7.23 8.20
C ALA A 162 6.37 6.04 7.55
N ILE A 163 5.67 5.26 6.69
CA ILE A 163 6.29 4.16 5.92
C ILE A 163 7.39 4.71 5.00
N ASN A 164 7.17 5.84 4.33
CA ASN A 164 8.15 6.43 3.44
C ASN A 164 9.45 6.78 4.19
N GLY A 165 9.33 7.47 5.34
CA GLY A 165 10.49 7.82 6.18
C GLY A 165 11.21 6.58 6.70
N PHE A 166 10.47 5.60 7.23
CA PHE A 166 11.02 4.34 7.74
C PHE A 166 11.84 3.59 6.68
N LEU A 167 11.28 3.38 5.49
CA LEU A 167 11.95 2.65 4.43
C LEU A 167 13.12 3.42 3.80
N ASP A 168 13.05 4.75 3.80
CA ASP A 168 14.14 5.59 3.29
C ASP A 168 15.37 5.50 4.22
N THR A 169 15.13 5.49 5.54
CA THR A 169 16.15 5.28 6.56
C THR A 169 16.71 3.86 6.49
N LEU A 170 15.85 2.84 6.48
CA LEU A 170 16.27 1.43 6.38
C LEU A 170 17.19 1.18 5.17
N ARG A 171 16.92 1.82 4.05
CA ARG A 171 17.77 1.75 2.85
C ARG A 171 19.17 2.31 3.10
N SER A 172 19.25 3.41 3.84
CA SER A 172 20.52 4.06 4.14
C SER A 172 21.34 3.27 5.15
N GLU A 173 20.69 2.66 6.14
CA GLU A 173 21.32 1.79 7.13
C GLU A 173 21.97 0.56 6.49
N HIS A 174 21.33 0.00 5.45
CA HIS A 174 21.77 -1.22 4.76
C HIS A 174 22.34 -0.96 3.36
N LEU A 175 22.94 0.21 3.14
CA LEU A 175 23.44 0.63 1.82
C LEU A 175 24.47 -0.34 1.23
N TYR A 176 25.30 -0.92 2.08
CA TYR A 176 26.40 -1.81 1.69
C TYR A 176 26.10 -3.31 1.92
N ASP A 177 24.97 -3.65 2.53
CA ASP A 177 24.60 -5.03 2.86
C ASP A 177 23.94 -5.75 1.67
N GLY A 178 23.70 -5.04 0.57
CA GLY A 178 23.06 -5.60 -0.62
C GLY A 178 21.53 -5.70 -0.50
N LEU A 179 20.92 -5.22 0.57
CA LEU A 179 19.46 -5.14 0.73
C LEU A 179 18.87 -4.16 -0.31
N HIS A 180 17.81 -4.59 -0.98
CA HIS A 180 17.03 -3.71 -1.84
C HIS A 180 15.77 -3.22 -1.10
N VAL A 181 15.64 -1.92 -0.91
CA VAL A 181 14.46 -1.30 -0.29
C VAL A 181 13.75 -0.42 -1.30
N MET A 182 12.51 -0.78 -1.65
CA MET A 182 11.69 -0.08 -2.62
C MET A 182 10.46 0.57 -1.98
N ILE A 183 10.26 1.84 -2.26
CA ILE A 183 9.03 2.56 -1.96
C ILE A 183 8.19 2.59 -3.23
N TYR A 184 7.03 1.93 -3.18
CA TYR A 184 6.13 1.79 -4.32
C TYR A 184 4.84 2.60 -4.10
N ALA A 185 4.62 3.60 -4.95
CA ALA A 185 3.46 4.49 -4.86
C ALA A 185 2.55 4.29 -6.08
N PRO A 186 1.58 3.38 -6.02
CA PRO A 186 0.57 3.25 -7.06
C PRO A 186 -0.29 4.52 -7.10
N GLY A 187 -0.70 4.91 -8.31
CA GLY A 187 -1.74 5.92 -8.50
C GLY A 187 -3.13 5.35 -8.17
N PHE A 188 -4.18 6.02 -8.67
CA PHE A 188 -5.54 5.51 -8.49
C PHE A 188 -5.68 4.14 -9.18
N THR A 189 -5.90 3.12 -8.37
CA THR A 189 -6.01 1.72 -8.78
C THR A 189 -7.41 1.19 -8.45
N ALA A 190 -8.01 0.45 -9.34
CA ALA A 190 -9.26 -0.26 -9.08
C ALA A 190 -9.00 -1.34 -8.01
N SER A 191 -9.53 -1.14 -6.80
CA SER A 191 -9.37 -2.03 -5.66
C SER A 191 -10.38 -1.73 -4.56
N ASN A 192 -10.59 -2.67 -3.65
CA ASN A 192 -11.57 -2.53 -2.57
C ASN A 192 -11.20 -1.50 -1.48
N ILE A 193 -9.99 -0.94 -1.51
CA ILE A 193 -9.48 -0.02 -0.46
C ILE A 193 -10.37 1.21 -0.25
N ARG A 194 -11.15 1.64 -1.26
CA ARG A 194 -12.09 2.75 -1.12
C ARG A 194 -13.38 2.31 -0.45
N LYS A 195 -13.92 1.13 -0.83
CA LYS A 195 -15.13 0.57 -0.21
C LYS A 195 -14.92 0.29 1.27
N THR A 196 -13.73 -0.16 1.63
CA THR A 196 -13.35 -0.45 3.02
C THR A 196 -12.68 0.72 3.75
N ALA A 197 -12.67 1.92 3.14
CA ALA A 197 -12.16 3.12 3.77
C ALA A 197 -12.96 3.48 5.03
N LEU A 198 -12.28 3.85 6.10
CA LEU A 198 -12.91 4.22 7.36
C LEU A 198 -13.52 5.62 7.26
N MET A 199 -14.73 5.76 7.76
CA MET A 199 -15.42 7.03 7.97
C MET A 199 -14.97 7.68 9.29
N ALA A 200 -15.59 8.80 9.64
CA ALA A 200 -15.24 9.58 10.84
C ALA A 200 -15.36 8.78 12.15
N ASP A 201 -16.34 7.92 12.24
CA ASP A 201 -16.68 7.04 13.36
C ASP A 201 -15.99 5.67 13.35
N GLY A 202 -15.16 5.41 12.33
CA GLY A 202 -14.49 4.12 12.14
C GLY A 202 -15.31 3.06 11.41
N SER A 203 -16.54 3.35 11.00
CA SER A 203 -17.34 2.49 10.10
C SER A 203 -16.73 2.46 8.69
N GLN A 204 -17.10 1.45 7.88
CA GLN A 204 -16.65 1.37 6.50
C GLN A 204 -17.55 2.17 5.57
N GLN A 205 -16.96 2.82 4.56
CA GLN A 205 -17.68 3.63 3.57
C GLN A 205 -18.68 2.82 2.74
N GLY A 206 -18.43 1.52 2.49
CA GLY A 206 -19.30 0.63 1.72
C GLY A 206 -19.22 0.82 0.20
N GLU A 207 -19.14 2.05 -0.27
CA GLU A 207 -19.16 2.40 -1.70
C GLU A 207 -17.89 3.09 -2.17
N THR A 208 -17.70 3.15 -3.48
CA THR A 208 -16.62 3.94 -4.10
C THR A 208 -17.18 5.20 -4.73
N PRO A 209 -16.66 6.40 -4.37
CA PRO A 209 -17.14 7.66 -4.97
C PRO A 209 -16.56 7.90 -6.38
N ARG A 210 -15.87 6.94 -6.96
CA ARG A 210 -15.15 7.10 -8.24
C ARG A 210 -15.48 6.01 -9.24
N GLU A 211 -15.49 6.36 -10.51
CA GLU A 211 -15.59 5.41 -11.62
C GLU A 211 -14.32 4.55 -11.72
N GLU A 212 -14.41 3.28 -11.35
CA GLU A 212 -13.27 2.37 -11.35
C GLU A 212 -12.76 2.02 -12.77
N GLY A 213 -13.61 2.11 -13.78
CA GLY A 213 -13.25 1.81 -15.18
C GLY A 213 -12.16 2.72 -15.79
N LYS A 214 -11.95 3.90 -15.20
CA LYS A 214 -10.88 4.83 -15.63
C LYS A 214 -9.58 4.69 -14.85
N MET A 215 -9.50 3.71 -13.92
CA MET A 215 -8.33 3.50 -13.08
C MET A 215 -7.44 2.39 -13.63
N MET A 216 -6.18 2.35 -13.17
CA MET A 216 -5.30 1.22 -13.47
C MET A 216 -5.85 -0.04 -12.82
N THR A 217 -5.78 -1.17 -13.53
CA THR A 217 -6.11 -2.48 -12.95
C THR A 217 -5.04 -2.91 -11.96
N SER A 218 -5.44 -3.71 -10.96
CA SER A 218 -4.52 -4.29 -9.97
C SER A 218 -3.44 -5.15 -10.65
N ASP A 219 -3.76 -5.88 -11.71
CA ASP A 219 -2.81 -6.69 -12.49
C ASP A 219 -1.72 -5.85 -13.13
N ARG A 220 -2.10 -4.73 -13.76
CA ARG A 220 -1.12 -3.82 -14.37
C ARG A 220 -0.20 -3.21 -13.31
N VAL A 221 -0.76 -2.81 -12.17
CA VAL A 221 0.01 -2.27 -11.04
C VAL A 221 0.99 -3.33 -10.51
N ALA A 222 0.54 -4.56 -10.29
CA ALA A 222 1.37 -5.67 -9.84
C ALA A 222 2.51 -5.97 -10.85
N HIS A 223 2.19 -6.04 -12.14
CA HIS A 223 3.19 -6.28 -13.18
C HIS A 223 4.29 -5.21 -13.20
N ILE A 224 3.91 -3.92 -13.08
CA ILE A 224 4.87 -2.82 -13.01
C ILE A 224 5.70 -2.91 -11.73
N MET A 225 5.09 -3.22 -10.58
CA MET A 225 5.79 -3.41 -9.30
C MET A 225 6.87 -4.47 -9.40
N LEU A 226 6.54 -5.65 -9.93
CA LEU A 226 7.49 -6.75 -10.09
C LEU A 226 8.63 -6.38 -11.05
N ASN A 227 8.37 -5.65 -12.13
CA ASN A 227 9.42 -5.12 -12.99
C ASN A 227 10.39 -4.20 -12.25
N HIS A 228 9.87 -3.34 -11.36
CA HIS A 228 10.70 -2.44 -10.54
C HIS A 228 11.50 -3.21 -9.47
N ILE A 229 10.93 -4.25 -8.85
CA ILE A 229 11.65 -5.14 -7.93
C ILE A 229 12.83 -5.79 -8.68
N ARG A 230 12.59 -6.38 -9.84
CA ARG A 230 13.64 -7.01 -10.65
C ARG A 230 14.76 -6.04 -11.03
N ARG A 231 14.42 -4.79 -11.34
CA ARG A 231 15.39 -3.73 -11.66
C ARG A 231 16.05 -3.10 -10.43
N ARG A 232 15.66 -3.53 -9.24
CA ARG A 232 16.10 -2.97 -7.94
C ARG A 232 15.90 -1.46 -7.86
N SER A 233 14.76 -0.97 -8.35
CA SER A 233 14.43 0.46 -8.33
C SER A 233 14.16 0.93 -6.91
N ARG A 234 14.75 2.04 -6.50
CA ARG A 234 14.58 2.60 -5.15
C ARG A 234 13.16 3.14 -4.90
N ARG A 235 12.57 3.75 -5.91
CA ARG A 235 11.23 4.37 -5.87
C ARG A 235 10.51 4.15 -7.20
N ALA A 236 9.21 3.89 -7.13
CA ALA A 236 8.36 3.83 -8.31
C ALA A 236 7.02 4.52 -8.04
N THR A 237 6.74 5.57 -8.81
CA THR A 237 5.44 6.26 -8.84
C THR A 237 4.86 6.08 -10.24
N LEU A 238 3.64 5.53 -10.33
CA LEU A 238 3.16 4.92 -11.58
C LEU A 238 2.61 5.91 -12.61
N THR A 239 1.90 6.96 -12.18
CA THR A 239 1.23 7.83 -13.13
C THR A 239 2.02 9.10 -13.38
N PHE A 240 1.99 9.59 -14.62
CA PHE A 240 2.58 10.88 -14.98
C PHE A 240 1.98 12.02 -14.12
N THR A 241 0.66 12.00 -13.94
CA THR A 241 -0.04 12.97 -13.09
C THR A 241 0.46 12.97 -11.64
N SER A 242 0.71 11.78 -11.06
CA SER A 242 1.29 11.69 -9.72
C SER A 242 2.71 12.26 -9.66
N LYS A 243 3.54 11.98 -10.67
CA LYS A 243 4.91 12.54 -10.74
C LYS A 243 4.88 14.06 -10.90
N LEU A 244 4.02 14.56 -11.77
CA LEU A 244 3.84 15.99 -11.97
C LEU A 244 3.34 16.68 -10.72
N LEU A 245 2.36 16.08 -10.01
CA LEU A 245 1.84 16.60 -8.74
C LEU A 245 2.97 16.75 -7.70
N LEU A 246 3.86 15.75 -7.60
CA LEU A 246 4.98 15.80 -6.64
C LEU A 246 5.96 16.94 -6.96
N VAL A 247 6.23 17.18 -8.23
CA VAL A 247 7.07 18.32 -8.66
C VAL A 247 6.36 19.64 -8.35
N LEU A 248 5.10 19.78 -8.78
CA LEU A 248 4.31 21.00 -8.54
C LEU A 248 4.14 21.31 -7.05
N THR A 249 3.98 20.29 -6.20
CA THR A 249 3.87 20.49 -4.75
C THR A 249 5.13 21.10 -4.14
N ARG A 250 6.31 20.80 -4.69
CA ARG A 250 7.56 21.40 -4.22
C ARG A 250 7.74 22.84 -4.71
N LEU A 251 7.32 23.14 -5.91
CA LEU A 251 7.51 24.45 -6.55
C LEU A 251 6.36 25.42 -6.23
N PHE A 252 5.14 24.92 -6.14
CA PHE A 252 3.90 25.72 -5.98
C PHE A 252 2.99 25.12 -4.92
N PRO A 253 3.40 25.05 -3.62
CA PRO A 253 2.64 24.35 -2.58
C PRO A 253 1.23 24.90 -2.38
N ILE A 254 1.06 26.22 -2.32
CA ILE A 254 -0.26 26.85 -2.14
C ILE A 254 -1.21 26.53 -3.28
N THR A 255 -0.72 26.60 -4.51
CA THR A 255 -1.53 26.29 -5.71
C THR A 255 -1.99 24.83 -5.70
N THR A 256 -1.10 23.91 -5.33
CA THR A 256 -1.44 22.47 -5.25
C THR A 256 -2.43 22.19 -4.14
N ASP A 257 -2.36 22.88 -2.98
CA ASP A 257 -3.33 22.74 -1.90
C ASP A 257 -4.75 23.14 -2.38
N HIS A 258 -4.86 24.26 -3.11
CA HIS A 258 -6.14 24.67 -3.70
C HIS A 258 -6.63 23.68 -4.76
N MET A 259 -5.75 23.20 -5.64
CA MET A 259 -6.11 22.20 -6.67
C MET A 259 -6.65 20.92 -6.04
N GLU A 260 -5.97 20.38 -5.00
CA GLU A 260 -6.38 19.17 -4.31
C GLU A 260 -7.69 19.36 -3.55
N TYR A 261 -7.86 20.49 -2.86
CA TYR A 261 -9.12 20.81 -2.19
C TYR A 261 -10.29 20.78 -3.18
N TRP A 262 -10.17 21.50 -4.32
CA TRP A 262 -11.24 21.56 -5.31
C TRP A 262 -11.44 20.24 -6.05
N TYR A 263 -10.40 19.45 -6.22
CA TYR A 263 -10.52 18.12 -6.78
C TYR A 263 -11.32 17.19 -5.87
N MET A 264 -11.01 17.18 -4.56
CA MET A 264 -11.73 16.39 -3.57
C MET A 264 -13.17 16.89 -3.33
N ALA A 265 -13.40 18.19 -3.42
CA ALA A 265 -14.75 18.79 -3.28
C ALA A 265 -15.70 18.43 -4.44
N ARG A 266 -15.19 17.90 -5.57
CA ARG A 266 -16.01 17.42 -6.70
C ARG A 266 -16.47 15.98 -6.54
N GLU A 267 -15.89 15.22 -5.61
CA GLU A 267 -16.32 13.84 -5.37
C GLU A 267 -17.77 13.81 -4.88
N PRO A 268 -18.57 12.80 -5.26
CA PRO A 268 -19.88 12.56 -4.66
C PRO A 268 -19.74 12.47 -3.14
N ASP A 269 -20.72 13.01 -2.43
CA ASP A 269 -20.79 13.03 -0.94
C ASP A 269 -19.51 13.55 -0.26
N SER A 270 -18.85 14.50 -0.94
CA SER A 270 -17.63 15.12 -0.42
C SER A 270 -17.93 15.92 0.86
N PRO A 271 -17.15 15.76 1.94
CA PRO A 271 -17.27 16.58 3.14
C PRO A 271 -16.79 18.02 2.91
N PHE A 272 -16.26 18.35 1.73
CA PHE A 272 -15.74 19.67 1.41
C PHE A 272 -16.79 20.55 0.75
N LYS A 273 -16.86 21.84 1.16
CA LYS A 273 -17.74 22.83 0.51
C LYS A 273 -17.30 23.06 -0.93
N ARG A 274 -18.24 23.12 -1.87
CA ARG A 274 -17.95 23.49 -3.24
C ARG A 274 -17.63 24.99 -3.34
N ARG A 275 -16.81 25.38 -4.32
CA ARG A 275 -16.37 26.77 -4.51
C ARG A 275 -17.56 27.75 -4.56
N ARG A 276 -18.65 27.38 -5.25
CA ARG A 276 -19.87 28.19 -5.36
C ARG A 276 -20.51 28.47 -4.00
N ASP A 277 -20.50 27.50 -3.09
CA ASP A 277 -21.12 27.61 -1.78
C ASP A 277 -20.29 28.53 -0.85
N ILE A 278 -18.96 28.40 -0.91
CA ILE A 278 -18.03 29.30 -0.20
C ILE A 278 -18.17 30.75 -0.68
N MET A 279 -18.28 30.95 -2.00
CA MET A 279 -18.44 32.31 -2.55
C MET A 279 -19.78 32.90 -2.20
N ARG A 280 -20.84 32.10 -2.09
CA ARG A 280 -22.16 32.54 -1.63
C ARG A 280 -22.15 32.99 -0.15
N GLU A 281 -21.56 32.17 0.73
CA GLU A 281 -21.40 32.49 2.14
C GLU A 281 -20.60 33.78 2.38
N ARG A 282 -19.51 34.00 1.63
CA ARG A 282 -18.72 35.25 1.71
C ARG A 282 -19.53 36.49 1.33
N ARG A 283 -20.40 36.38 0.32
CA ARG A 283 -21.28 37.52 -0.06
C ARG A 283 -22.33 37.83 1.00
N THR A 284 -22.87 36.81 1.68
CA THR A 284 -23.86 37.02 2.77
C THR A 284 -23.23 37.55 4.05
N HIS A 285 -21.93 37.40 4.27
CA HIS A 285 -21.23 37.98 5.43
C HIS A 285 -20.67 39.39 5.19
N GLN A 286 -20.69 39.86 3.95
CA GLN A 286 -20.25 41.21 3.54
C GLN A 286 -21.42 42.17 3.29
N ALA A 287 -22.67 41.68 3.30
CA ALA A 287 -23.92 42.42 3.24
C ALA A 287 -24.52 42.59 4.65
#